data_091dacf2b0a12a83846d8dd8c909c01b
#
_entry.id   091dacf2b0a12a83846d8dd8c909c01b
#
_cell.length_a   1.000
_cell.length_b   1.000
_cell.length_c   1.000
_cell.angle_alpha   90.00
_cell.angle_beta   90.00
_cell.angle_gamma   90.00
#
_symmetry.space_group_name_H-M   'P 1'
#
loop_
_entity.id
_entity.type
_entity.pdbx_description
1 polymer ?
#
loop_
_entity_poly.entity_id
_entity_poly.type
_entity_poly.pdbx_seq_one_letter_code
_entity_poly.pdbx_strand_id
1 'polypeptide(L)'
;QENAKEVLHTTAKNSTNSFGNNVNVDLTVSASIDKSKAFSVEAELAAKGGRETVSSITHTATQLQAGKNISVNANHIQDNATQYSAGETAQFNSSSHQLVAVANRVEKNSLSAGASLGVSADTTDFQRFNVAAKVGANYNQSASQESNAVQGSINAKNVNIHTGKFNSQANINASENVNIQAQSAQFSQATSSKTQSGGGFEAKVGVGAMVVPSAGAAVPSIDLSLSANGKNGNQSQAVTNTIAGKNVNVQTQGVLNLQGTNVQAVENAQLSGKRVNITAGNNHVQNVAASVATGVNIGAKVANAGFNANVGVNTENSQTHTGVAVNGKNVSIQAQNGVNLKGVTSTSEQLNLNAGKGNLALTAATDSVNKTDVSVGLKLGGGVAEQKWTPSSGSGHLAVNVVRNETHTETTLNTDTAKINAGGDAKFIGSSVNANHVSGTISGDSHSEQLANKVNEVSVSLAANGSGKLAVPTTDKWAEAAKNDWNNGSIAGVKADAKLEVNAKHQQTATNAGVNATQDTVVVKGVKSRTEMKN
;
A
#
# COMPACT_ATOMS: atom_id res chain seq x y z
N GLN A 1 13.22 42.23 -5.77
CA GLN A 1 12.80 42.63 -4.41
C GLN A 1 11.30 42.80 -4.39
N GLU A 2 10.64 42.15 -3.47
CA GLU A 2 9.19 42.26 -3.24
C GLU A 2 8.98 42.88 -1.85
N ASN A 3 8.21 43.95 -1.80
CA ASN A 3 7.80 44.60 -0.56
C ASN A 3 6.29 44.84 -0.60
N ALA A 4 5.54 44.13 0.21
CA ALA A 4 4.09 44.16 0.20
C ALA A 4 3.50 43.85 1.57
N LYS A 5 2.21 44.12 1.77
CA LYS A 5 1.52 43.64 2.94
C LYS A 5 1.32 42.14 2.88
N GLU A 6 1.00 41.63 1.69
CA GLU A 6 0.78 40.23 1.41
C GLU A 6 1.46 39.87 0.08
N VAL A 7 2.12 38.72 0.04
CA VAL A 7 2.70 38.11 -1.15
C VAL A 7 2.07 36.74 -1.30
N LEU A 8 1.47 36.51 -2.47
CA LEU A 8 0.88 35.23 -2.83
C LEU A 8 1.44 34.78 -4.18
N HIS A 9 2.22 33.72 -4.18
CA HIS A 9 2.63 33.03 -5.38
C HIS A 9 1.79 31.78 -5.59
N THR A 10 1.17 31.68 -6.75
CA THR A 10 0.31 30.53 -7.08
C THR A 10 0.84 29.86 -8.33
N THR A 11 0.61 28.56 -8.43
CA THR A 11 0.91 27.80 -9.64
C THR A 11 -0.06 28.15 -10.76
N ALA A 12 0.40 28.12 -12.01
CA ALA A 12 -0.49 28.05 -13.15
C ALA A 12 -1.17 26.68 -13.16
N LYS A 13 -2.49 26.68 -13.31
CA LYS A 13 -3.31 25.47 -13.30
C LYS A 13 -3.78 25.17 -14.73
N ASN A 14 -3.39 24.03 -15.25
CA ASN A 14 -3.89 23.49 -16.51
C ASN A 14 -4.87 22.36 -16.19
N SER A 15 -6.06 22.40 -16.80
CA SER A 15 -7.01 21.32 -16.73
C SER A 15 -7.31 20.76 -18.11
N THR A 16 -7.28 19.46 -18.23
CA THR A 16 -7.60 18.76 -19.48
C THR A 16 -8.69 17.73 -19.18
N ASN A 17 -9.72 17.73 -20.01
CA ASN A 17 -10.74 16.70 -19.97
C ASN A 17 -10.75 16.00 -21.31
N SER A 18 -10.57 14.71 -21.32
CA SER A 18 -10.73 13.89 -22.51
C SER A 18 -11.89 12.91 -22.31
N PHE A 19 -12.59 12.70 -23.38
CA PHE A 19 -13.72 11.82 -23.41
C PHE A 19 -13.57 10.90 -24.63
N GLY A 20 -13.54 9.61 -24.38
CA GLY A 20 -13.46 8.58 -25.40
C GLY A 20 -14.68 7.65 -25.33
N ASN A 21 -15.30 7.43 -26.47
CA ASN A 21 -16.24 6.33 -26.65
C ASN A 21 -15.66 5.41 -27.71
N ASN A 22 -15.74 4.13 -27.47
CA ASN A 22 -15.43 3.11 -28.45
C ASN A 22 -16.59 2.13 -28.57
N VAL A 23 -16.84 1.72 -29.79
CA VAL A 23 -17.75 0.58 -30.08
C VAL A 23 -17.00 -0.28 -31.07
N ASN A 24 -16.76 -1.52 -30.69
CA ASN A 24 -16.16 -2.52 -31.54
C ASN A 24 -17.15 -3.64 -31.78
N VAL A 25 -17.25 -4.05 -33.01
CA VAL A 25 -18.01 -5.24 -33.40
C VAL A 25 -17.05 -6.15 -34.14
N ASP A 26 -16.78 -7.30 -33.55
CA ASP A 26 -15.84 -8.29 -34.05
C ASP A 26 -16.62 -9.52 -34.50
N LEU A 27 -16.34 -9.97 -35.72
CA LEU A 27 -16.80 -11.26 -36.22
C LEU A 27 -15.58 -12.15 -36.41
N THR A 28 -15.48 -13.19 -35.64
CA THR A 28 -14.42 -14.19 -35.75
C THR A 28 -15.01 -15.48 -36.31
N VAL A 29 -14.44 -15.97 -37.37
CA VAL A 29 -14.78 -17.29 -37.93
C VAL A 29 -13.51 -18.10 -38.00
N SER A 30 -13.49 -19.23 -37.34
CA SER A 30 -12.38 -20.18 -37.37
C SER A 30 -12.85 -21.55 -37.84
N ALA A 31 -12.03 -22.19 -38.62
CA ALA A 31 -12.21 -23.57 -39.03
C ALA A 31 -10.89 -24.33 -38.92
N SER A 32 -10.90 -25.47 -38.29
CA SER A 32 -9.75 -26.34 -38.20
C SER A 32 -10.08 -27.77 -38.66
N ILE A 33 -9.16 -28.36 -39.38
CA ILE A 33 -9.22 -29.77 -39.79
C ILE A 33 -7.91 -30.40 -39.38
N ASP A 34 -7.95 -31.39 -38.52
CA ASP A 34 -6.78 -32.14 -38.11
C ASP A 34 -6.63 -33.43 -38.93
N LYS A 35 -5.37 -33.89 -39.12
CA LYS A 35 -5.04 -35.16 -39.79
C LYS A 35 -5.65 -36.38 -39.09
N SER A 36 -6.07 -36.26 -37.84
CA SER A 36 -6.76 -37.30 -37.06
C SER A 36 -8.25 -37.45 -37.37
N LYS A 37 -8.77 -36.79 -38.41
CA LYS A 37 -10.21 -36.69 -38.73
C LYS A 37 -11.05 -35.86 -37.76
N ALA A 38 -10.44 -34.91 -37.07
CA ALA A 38 -11.17 -33.92 -36.29
C ALA A 38 -11.49 -32.70 -37.16
N PHE A 39 -12.68 -32.18 -37.01
CA PHE A 39 -13.13 -30.99 -37.70
C PHE A 39 -13.78 -30.06 -36.66
N SER A 40 -13.46 -28.79 -36.70
CA SER A 40 -14.18 -27.77 -35.90
C SER A 40 -14.41 -26.51 -36.70
N VAL A 41 -15.59 -25.93 -36.55
CA VAL A 41 -15.94 -24.60 -37.03
C VAL A 41 -16.52 -23.81 -35.85
N GLU A 42 -16.04 -22.61 -35.70
CA GLU A 42 -16.54 -21.67 -34.70
C GLU A 42 -16.75 -20.31 -35.35
N ALA A 43 -17.88 -19.69 -35.08
CA ALA A 43 -18.16 -18.32 -35.45
C ALA A 43 -18.63 -17.56 -34.21
N GLU A 44 -17.99 -16.46 -33.90
CA GLU A 44 -18.33 -15.59 -32.78
C GLU A 44 -18.54 -14.17 -33.29
N LEU A 45 -19.68 -13.59 -32.95
CA LEU A 45 -19.98 -12.18 -33.09
C LEU A 45 -19.93 -11.53 -31.71
N ALA A 46 -19.03 -10.58 -31.49
CA ALA A 46 -18.91 -9.86 -30.25
C ALA A 46 -19.10 -8.35 -30.48
N ALA A 47 -19.92 -7.73 -29.67
CA ALA A 47 -20.08 -6.28 -29.62
C ALA A 47 -19.60 -5.78 -28.27
N LYS A 48 -18.69 -4.83 -28.26
CA LYS A 48 -18.17 -4.18 -27.05
C LYS A 48 -18.29 -2.69 -27.17
N GLY A 49 -18.85 -2.05 -26.16
CA GLY A 49 -18.92 -0.62 -26.02
C GLY A 49 -18.16 -0.16 -24.78
N GLY A 50 -17.46 0.93 -24.87
CA GLY A 50 -16.76 1.51 -23.74
C GLY A 50 -16.83 3.03 -23.75
N ARG A 51 -16.79 3.57 -22.54
CA ARG A 51 -16.66 5.00 -22.29
C ARG A 51 -15.50 5.21 -21.32
N GLU A 52 -14.60 6.08 -21.68
CA GLU A 52 -13.52 6.53 -20.80
C GLU A 52 -13.57 8.03 -20.66
N THR A 53 -13.48 8.51 -19.45
CA THR A 53 -13.34 9.93 -19.13
C THR A 53 -12.05 10.08 -18.33
N VAL A 54 -11.17 10.93 -18.80
CA VAL A 54 -9.94 11.31 -18.10
C VAL A 54 -9.97 12.81 -17.86
N SER A 55 -9.92 13.19 -16.59
CA SER A 55 -9.76 14.57 -16.15
C SER A 55 -8.41 14.71 -15.48
N SER A 56 -7.60 15.66 -15.93
CA SER A 56 -6.32 15.94 -15.30
C SER A 56 -6.19 17.41 -14.92
N ILE A 57 -5.58 17.63 -13.78
CA ILE A 57 -5.18 18.95 -13.29
C ILE A 57 -3.67 18.87 -13.08
N THR A 58 -2.93 19.72 -13.79
CA THR A 58 -1.50 19.88 -13.61
C THR A 58 -1.17 21.29 -13.14
N HIS A 59 -0.26 21.39 -12.21
CA HIS A 59 0.23 22.65 -11.68
C HIS A 59 1.65 22.91 -12.20
N THR A 60 1.84 24.06 -12.80
CA THR A 60 3.18 24.55 -13.16
C THR A 60 3.63 25.50 -12.06
N ALA A 61 4.76 25.18 -11.43
CA ALA A 61 5.32 25.97 -10.35
C ALA A 61 5.67 27.40 -10.82
N THR A 62 5.41 28.38 -9.97
CA THR A 62 5.95 29.73 -10.15
C THR A 62 7.45 29.69 -9.91
N GLN A 63 8.22 30.21 -10.85
CA GLN A 63 9.68 30.27 -10.78
C GLN A 63 10.13 31.70 -10.63
N LEU A 64 10.91 31.98 -9.58
CA LEU A 64 11.52 33.26 -9.30
C LEU A 64 13.03 33.07 -9.32
N GLN A 65 13.68 33.67 -10.31
CA GLN A 65 15.13 33.54 -10.50
C GLN A 65 15.81 34.89 -10.43
N ALA A 66 16.94 34.95 -9.74
CA ALA A 66 17.82 36.13 -9.70
C ALA A 66 19.28 35.69 -9.77
N GLY A 67 20.07 36.39 -10.56
CA GLY A 67 21.52 36.12 -10.67
C GLY A 67 22.28 36.38 -9.35
N LYS A 68 21.77 37.21 -8.46
CA LYS A 68 22.32 37.49 -7.14
C LYS A 68 21.34 37.22 -6.03
N ASN A 69 20.47 38.14 -5.72
CA ASN A 69 19.63 38.09 -4.52
C ASN A 69 18.15 38.10 -4.82
N ILE A 70 17.41 37.34 -4.06
CA ILE A 70 15.95 37.44 -3.93
C ILE A 70 15.67 37.94 -2.53
N SER A 71 14.83 38.98 -2.40
CA SER A 71 14.38 39.50 -1.10
C SER A 71 12.89 39.70 -1.13
N VAL A 72 12.20 39.04 -0.22
CA VAL A 72 10.74 39.13 -0.05
C VAL A 72 10.45 39.61 1.37
N ASN A 73 9.77 40.76 1.48
CA ASN A 73 9.38 41.37 2.75
C ASN A 73 7.87 41.59 2.76
N ALA A 74 7.15 40.89 3.61
CA ALA A 74 5.69 41.03 3.72
C ALA A 74 5.20 40.60 5.09
N ASN A 75 4.01 41.03 5.48
CA ASN A 75 3.40 40.49 6.70
C ASN A 75 3.06 39.02 6.53
N HIS A 76 2.53 38.65 5.35
CA HIS A 76 2.15 37.27 5.02
C HIS A 76 2.75 36.88 3.68
N ILE A 77 3.45 35.78 3.66
CA ILE A 77 3.98 35.15 2.44
C ILE A 77 3.31 33.77 2.32
N GLN A 78 2.67 33.52 1.19
CA GLN A 78 2.12 32.20 0.84
C GLN A 78 2.62 31.79 -0.53
N ASP A 79 3.32 30.69 -0.56
CA ASP A 79 3.93 30.10 -1.74
C ASP A 79 3.33 28.73 -2.02
N ASN A 80 2.64 28.58 -3.14
CA ASN A 80 2.06 27.31 -3.57
C ASN A 80 2.99 26.67 -4.60
N ALA A 81 3.78 25.69 -4.17
CA ALA A 81 4.81 25.02 -4.98
C ALA A 81 5.77 25.98 -5.71
N THR A 82 6.06 27.12 -5.11
CA THR A 82 6.93 28.16 -5.69
C THR A 82 8.39 27.70 -5.64
N GLN A 83 9.12 27.97 -6.70
CA GLN A 83 10.55 27.69 -6.82
C GLN A 83 11.34 28.98 -6.86
N TYR A 84 12.16 29.19 -5.87
CA TYR A 84 13.09 30.30 -5.78
C TYR A 84 14.51 29.82 -6.14
N SER A 85 15.20 30.58 -6.98
CA SER A 85 16.59 30.35 -7.33
C SER A 85 17.38 31.66 -7.30
N ALA A 86 18.24 31.84 -6.32
CA ALA A 86 19.12 32.99 -6.19
C ALA A 86 20.58 32.57 -6.32
N GLY A 87 21.38 33.33 -7.07
CA GLY A 87 22.81 33.04 -7.22
C GLY A 87 23.60 33.24 -5.93
N GLU A 88 23.17 34.15 -5.04
CA GLU A 88 23.81 34.41 -3.77
C GLU A 88 22.86 34.23 -2.58
N THR A 89 21.88 35.09 -2.38
CA THR A 89 21.06 35.06 -1.16
C THR A 89 19.58 35.09 -1.48
N ALA A 90 18.82 34.16 -0.86
CA ALA A 90 17.38 34.23 -0.77
C ALA A 90 17.00 34.62 0.66
N GLN A 91 16.34 35.79 0.79
CA GLN A 91 15.96 36.35 2.10
C GLN A 91 14.46 36.59 2.19
N PHE A 92 13.85 36.13 3.27
CA PHE A 92 12.42 36.28 3.55
C PHE A 92 12.22 36.86 4.94
N ASN A 93 11.47 37.95 5.01
CA ASN A 93 11.08 38.59 6.27
C ASN A 93 9.57 38.72 6.35
N SER A 94 8.96 38.15 7.38
CA SER A 94 7.50 38.16 7.49
C SER A 94 6.99 37.92 8.92
N SER A 95 5.70 38.16 9.16
CA SER A 95 5.02 37.64 10.35
C SER A 95 4.57 36.20 10.18
N SER A 96 4.26 35.78 8.94
CA SER A 96 4.03 34.38 8.61
C SER A 96 4.51 34.05 7.21
N HIS A 97 5.09 32.86 7.05
CA HIS A 97 5.54 32.33 5.77
C HIS A 97 5.07 30.89 5.62
N GLN A 98 4.36 30.61 4.54
CA GLN A 98 3.83 29.29 4.22
C GLN A 98 4.35 28.85 2.87
N LEU A 99 5.06 27.72 2.82
CA LEU A 99 5.49 27.00 1.63
C LEU A 99 4.65 25.74 1.50
N VAL A 100 3.62 25.77 0.66
CA VAL A 100 2.63 24.69 0.54
C VAL A 100 2.86 23.89 -0.74
N ALA A 101 2.86 22.59 -0.63
CA ALA A 101 2.82 21.72 -1.79
C ALA A 101 1.43 21.76 -2.44
N VAL A 102 1.37 21.69 -3.75
CA VAL A 102 0.13 21.49 -4.51
C VAL A 102 0.09 20.08 -5.07
N ALA A 103 -1.04 19.65 -5.61
CA ALA A 103 -1.15 18.31 -6.13
C ALA A 103 -1.61 18.27 -7.58
N ASN A 104 -0.83 17.64 -8.44
CA ASN A 104 -1.28 17.22 -9.75
C ASN A 104 -2.26 16.08 -9.57
N ARG A 105 -3.42 16.17 -10.22
CA ARG A 105 -4.51 15.21 -10.06
C ARG A 105 -4.89 14.63 -11.40
N VAL A 106 -5.05 13.32 -11.46
CA VAL A 106 -5.60 12.59 -12.60
C VAL A 106 -6.76 11.74 -12.12
N GLU A 107 -7.92 11.97 -12.71
CA GLU A 107 -9.11 11.14 -12.50
C GLU A 107 -9.39 10.37 -13.78
N LYS A 108 -9.58 9.06 -13.65
CA LYS A 108 -9.99 8.20 -14.75
C LYS A 108 -11.24 7.44 -14.35
N ASN A 109 -12.27 7.54 -15.18
CA ASN A 109 -13.48 6.76 -15.04
C ASN A 109 -13.67 5.98 -16.33
N SER A 110 -13.79 4.68 -16.22
CA SER A 110 -14.05 3.81 -17.37
C SER A 110 -15.28 2.95 -17.11
N LEU A 111 -16.05 2.80 -18.16
CA LEU A 111 -17.22 1.94 -18.23
C LEU A 111 -17.09 1.10 -19.49
N SER A 112 -17.26 -0.20 -19.39
CA SER A 112 -17.33 -1.07 -20.55
C SER A 112 -18.49 -2.06 -20.40
N ALA A 113 -19.18 -2.29 -21.49
CA ALA A 113 -20.20 -3.31 -21.59
C ALA A 113 -20.02 -4.07 -22.90
N GLY A 114 -20.30 -5.36 -22.89
CA GLY A 114 -20.19 -6.17 -24.08
C GLY A 114 -21.23 -7.29 -24.10
N ALA A 115 -21.54 -7.72 -25.31
CA ALA A 115 -22.34 -8.91 -25.55
C ALA A 115 -21.67 -9.74 -26.64
N SER A 116 -21.73 -11.04 -26.53
CA SER A 116 -21.23 -11.96 -27.56
C SER A 116 -22.26 -13.04 -27.87
N LEU A 117 -22.25 -13.46 -29.12
CA LEU A 117 -23.02 -14.60 -29.62
C LEU A 117 -22.07 -15.50 -30.39
N GLY A 118 -21.85 -16.71 -29.94
CA GLY A 118 -21.01 -17.70 -30.58
C GLY A 118 -21.81 -18.93 -31.01
N VAL A 119 -21.42 -19.52 -32.10
CA VAL A 119 -21.89 -20.84 -32.55
C VAL A 119 -20.69 -21.69 -32.89
N SER A 120 -20.71 -22.96 -32.49
CA SER A 120 -19.65 -23.91 -32.81
C SER A 120 -20.22 -25.25 -33.23
N ALA A 121 -19.47 -25.90 -34.11
CA ALA A 121 -19.73 -27.29 -34.48
C ALA A 121 -18.39 -28.03 -34.57
N ASP A 122 -18.27 -29.15 -33.89
CA ASP A 122 -17.06 -29.97 -33.90
C ASP A 122 -17.36 -31.48 -33.97
N THR A 123 -16.42 -32.22 -34.52
CA THR A 123 -16.41 -33.67 -34.45
C THR A 123 -15.00 -34.19 -34.32
N THR A 124 -14.82 -35.27 -33.58
CA THR A 124 -13.51 -35.93 -33.42
C THR A 124 -13.39 -37.25 -34.19
N ASP A 125 -14.51 -37.83 -34.61
CA ASP A 125 -14.57 -39.17 -35.22
C ASP A 125 -15.60 -39.28 -36.37
N PHE A 126 -16.22 -38.18 -36.77
CA PHE A 126 -17.31 -38.11 -37.74
C PHE A 126 -18.52 -39.00 -37.43
N GLN A 127 -18.55 -39.62 -36.27
CA GLN A 127 -19.68 -40.39 -35.76
C GLN A 127 -20.51 -39.59 -34.75
N ARG A 128 -19.90 -38.58 -34.13
CA ARG A 128 -20.47 -37.72 -33.12
C ARG A 128 -20.18 -36.25 -33.46
N PHE A 129 -21.21 -35.46 -33.53
CA PHE A 129 -21.13 -34.03 -33.79
C PHE A 129 -21.58 -33.25 -32.58
N ASN A 130 -20.77 -32.33 -32.10
CA ASN A 130 -21.17 -31.38 -31.09
C ASN A 130 -21.54 -30.06 -31.76
N VAL A 131 -22.70 -29.54 -31.42
CA VAL A 131 -23.15 -28.22 -31.85
C VAL A 131 -23.45 -27.42 -30.61
N ALA A 132 -23.00 -26.18 -30.54
CA ALA A 132 -23.27 -25.31 -29.41
C ALA A 132 -23.50 -23.86 -29.86
N ALA A 133 -24.38 -23.18 -29.15
CA ALA A 133 -24.58 -21.76 -29.23
C ALA A 133 -24.30 -21.15 -27.83
N LYS A 134 -23.59 -20.04 -27.80
CA LYS A 134 -23.21 -19.33 -26.56
C LYS A 134 -23.62 -17.87 -26.64
N VAL A 135 -24.19 -17.35 -25.57
CA VAL A 135 -24.45 -15.92 -25.39
C VAL A 135 -23.73 -15.46 -24.16
N GLY A 136 -23.03 -14.35 -24.29
CA GLY A 136 -22.29 -13.73 -23.20
C GLY A 136 -22.67 -12.26 -23.02
N ALA A 137 -22.67 -11.79 -21.79
CA ALA A 137 -22.76 -10.37 -21.46
C ALA A 137 -21.76 -10.04 -20.36
N ASN A 138 -21.10 -8.91 -20.49
CA ASN A 138 -20.18 -8.41 -19.48
C ASN A 138 -20.38 -6.91 -19.25
N TYR A 139 -20.10 -6.50 -18.03
CA TYR A 139 -20.14 -5.11 -17.60
C TYR A 139 -18.97 -4.87 -16.63
N ASN A 140 -18.21 -3.81 -16.85
CA ASN A 140 -17.15 -3.40 -15.94
C ASN A 140 -17.16 -1.89 -15.78
N GLN A 141 -17.00 -1.45 -14.55
CA GLN A 141 -16.83 -0.05 -14.19
C GLN A 141 -15.57 0.08 -13.33
N SER A 142 -14.76 1.09 -13.61
CA SER A 142 -13.66 1.46 -12.74
C SER A 142 -13.52 2.96 -12.64
N ALA A 143 -13.16 3.42 -11.44
CA ALA A 143 -12.79 4.78 -11.16
C ALA A 143 -11.44 4.80 -10.45
N SER A 144 -10.57 5.69 -10.85
CA SER A 144 -9.30 5.93 -10.14
C SER A 144 -9.00 7.41 -10.08
N GLN A 145 -8.46 7.83 -8.96
CA GLN A 145 -7.94 9.17 -8.75
C GLN A 145 -6.52 9.04 -8.22
N GLU A 146 -5.60 9.72 -8.88
CA GLU A 146 -4.21 9.83 -8.46
C GLU A 146 -3.89 11.30 -8.21
N SER A 147 -3.25 11.58 -7.08
CA SER A 147 -2.88 12.91 -6.64
C SER A 147 -1.40 12.89 -6.28
N ASN A 148 -0.58 13.55 -7.09
CA ASN A 148 0.87 13.59 -6.92
C ASN A 148 1.29 14.96 -6.39
N ALA A 149 1.92 14.99 -5.22
CA ALA A 149 2.39 16.21 -4.59
C ALA A 149 3.51 16.88 -5.41
N VAL A 150 3.36 18.18 -5.62
CA VAL A 150 4.36 19.06 -6.23
C VAL A 150 4.83 20.01 -5.15
N GLN A 151 6.07 19.86 -4.74
CA GLN A 151 6.70 20.69 -3.71
C GLN A 151 7.35 21.93 -4.33
N GLY A 152 7.35 23.02 -3.58
CA GLY A 152 8.19 24.18 -3.87
C GLY A 152 9.65 23.93 -3.47
N SER A 153 10.51 24.88 -3.81
CA SER A 153 11.91 24.87 -3.40
C SER A 153 12.49 26.26 -3.23
N ILE A 154 13.45 26.38 -2.32
CA ILE A 154 14.31 27.55 -2.19
C ILE A 154 15.74 27.09 -2.41
N ASN A 155 16.40 27.59 -3.43
CA ASN A 155 17.78 27.25 -3.79
C ASN A 155 18.62 28.53 -3.85
N ALA A 156 19.71 28.62 -3.08
CA ALA A 156 20.60 29.76 -3.08
C ALA A 156 21.98 29.38 -2.54
N LYS A 157 22.94 30.30 -2.58
CA LYS A 157 24.19 30.14 -1.81
C LYS A 157 23.91 30.27 -0.33
N ASN A 158 23.08 31.26 0.07
CA ASN A 158 22.60 31.43 1.44
C ASN A 158 21.08 31.60 1.45
N VAL A 159 20.40 30.91 2.36
CA VAL A 159 18.96 31.06 2.60
C VAL A 159 18.74 31.62 4.01
N ASN A 160 18.09 32.76 4.10
CA ASN A 160 17.75 33.42 5.35
C ASN A 160 16.24 33.61 5.46
N ILE A 161 15.62 33.02 6.47
CA ILE A 161 14.18 33.15 6.72
C ILE A 161 14.01 33.69 8.15
N HIS A 162 13.42 34.87 8.25
CA HIS A 162 13.04 35.48 9.52
C HIS A 162 11.55 35.70 9.56
N THR A 163 10.84 34.98 10.44
CA THR A 163 9.38 35.00 10.43
C THR A 163 8.75 34.73 11.81
N GLY A 164 7.54 35.15 12.01
CA GLY A 164 6.78 34.76 13.22
C GLY A 164 6.38 33.27 13.15
N LYS A 165 5.62 32.88 12.14
CA LYS A 165 5.18 31.49 11.94
C LYS A 165 5.74 30.97 10.62
N PHE A 166 6.42 29.84 10.65
CA PHE A 166 6.92 29.19 9.47
C PHE A 166 6.28 27.81 9.27
N ASN A 167 5.61 27.60 8.13
CA ASN A 167 5.07 26.31 7.73
C ASN A 167 5.63 25.93 6.38
N SER A 168 6.26 24.76 6.27
CA SER A 168 6.89 24.34 5.03
C SER A 168 6.61 22.90 4.66
N GLN A 169 6.26 22.69 3.38
CA GLN A 169 6.24 21.41 2.68
C GLN A 169 7.20 21.46 1.48
N ALA A 170 8.21 22.29 1.52
CA ALA A 170 9.15 22.55 0.43
C ALA A 170 10.56 22.14 0.78
N ASN A 171 11.39 21.96 -0.25
CA ASN A 171 12.81 21.73 -0.10
C ASN A 171 13.55 23.07 0.05
N ILE A 172 14.49 23.15 0.98
CA ILE A 172 15.30 24.34 1.22
C ILE A 172 16.77 23.94 1.10
N ASN A 173 17.43 24.43 0.06
CA ASN A 173 18.80 24.02 -0.26
C ASN A 173 19.70 25.25 -0.36
N ALA A 174 20.78 25.25 0.39
CA ALA A 174 21.84 26.23 0.25
C ALA A 174 23.18 25.55 -0.03
N SER A 175 24.03 26.14 -0.84
CA SER A 175 25.41 25.65 -0.99
C SER A 175 26.27 25.99 0.21
N GLU A 176 25.92 27.04 0.96
CA GLU A 176 26.61 27.47 2.18
C GLU A 176 25.69 27.38 3.40
N ASN A 177 24.84 28.35 3.63
CA ASN A 177 24.12 28.45 4.89
C ASN A 177 22.60 28.49 4.72
N VAL A 178 21.90 27.69 5.51
CA VAL A 178 20.47 27.83 5.77
C VAL A 178 20.28 28.36 7.19
N ASN A 179 19.69 29.55 7.33
CA ASN A 179 19.34 30.15 8.59
C ASN A 179 17.84 30.42 8.66
N ILE A 180 17.15 29.74 9.54
CA ILE A 180 15.71 29.91 9.76
C ILE A 180 15.50 30.33 11.21
N GLN A 181 14.94 31.52 11.40
CA GLN A 181 14.58 32.06 12.70
C GLN A 181 13.08 32.33 12.73
N ALA A 182 12.37 31.70 13.66
CA ALA A 182 10.93 31.85 13.78
C ALA A 182 10.46 31.86 15.24
N GLN A 183 9.28 32.39 15.49
CA GLN A 183 8.61 32.15 16.78
C GLN A 183 8.20 30.68 16.89
N SER A 184 7.69 30.08 15.80
CA SER A 184 7.41 28.66 15.69
C SER A 184 7.63 28.18 14.26
N ALA A 185 8.09 26.93 14.09
CA ALA A 185 8.27 26.33 12.78
C ALA A 185 7.66 24.91 12.72
N GLN A 186 6.93 24.67 11.64
CA GLN A 186 6.32 23.41 11.29
C GLN A 186 6.81 23.01 9.90
N PHE A 187 7.59 21.96 9.81
CA PHE A 187 7.89 21.30 8.56
C PHE A 187 7.06 20.03 8.50
N SER A 188 6.28 19.86 7.44
CA SER A 188 5.43 18.69 7.26
C SER A 188 5.67 18.07 5.90
N GLN A 189 5.60 16.76 5.85
CA GLN A 189 5.60 16.04 4.58
C GLN A 189 4.48 16.53 3.66
N ALA A 190 4.71 16.54 2.36
CA ALA A 190 3.63 16.53 1.40
C ALA A 190 3.11 15.10 1.23
N THR A 191 1.94 14.94 0.65
CA THR A 191 1.31 13.62 0.50
C THR A 191 0.85 13.41 -0.91
N SER A 192 1.29 12.31 -1.51
CA SER A 192 0.71 11.77 -2.73
C SER A 192 -0.31 10.70 -2.38
N SER A 193 -1.42 10.63 -3.10
CA SER A 193 -2.48 9.67 -2.82
C SER A 193 -3.03 9.03 -4.09
N LYS A 194 -3.55 7.80 -3.93
CA LYS A 194 -4.22 7.07 -5.00
C LYS A 194 -5.45 6.38 -4.44
N THR A 195 -6.60 6.66 -5.05
CA THR A 195 -7.84 5.96 -4.76
C THR A 195 -8.27 5.16 -5.98
N GLN A 196 -8.83 3.99 -5.76
CA GLN A 196 -9.34 3.13 -6.81
C GLN A 196 -10.64 2.50 -6.35
N SER A 197 -11.62 2.47 -7.21
CA SER A 197 -12.84 1.70 -7.02
C SER A 197 -13.26 1.08 -8.34
N GLY A 198 -13.95 -0.03 -8.26
CA GLY A 198 -14.44 -0.65 -9.48
C GLY A 198 -15.13 -1.97 -9.19
N GLY A 199 -15.87 -2.44 -10.16
CA GLY A 199 -16.50 -3.72 -10.13
C GLY A 199 -17.08 -4.08 -11.49
N GLY A 200 -17.38 -5.34 -11.64
CA GLY A 200 -17.94 -5.83 -12.88
C GLY A 200 -18.68 -7.14 -12.67
N PHE A 201 -19.45 -7.49 -13.67
CA PHE A 201 -20.01 -8.81 -13.75
C PHE A 201 -19.88 -9.38 -15.17
N GLU A 202 -19.86 -10.68 -15.27
CA GLU A 202 -19.89 -11.40 -16.52
C GLU A 202 -20.89 -12.55 -16.39
N ALA A 203 -21.73 -12.71 -17.38
CA ALA A 203 -22.68 -13.81 -17.50
C ALA A 203 -22.52 -14.47 -18.87
N LYS A 204 -22.44 -15.79 -18.90
CA LYS A 204 -22.41 -16.58 -20.13
C LYS A 204 -23.40 -17.72 -20.02
N VAL A 205 -24.16 -17.91 -21.08
CA VAL A 205 -25.09 -19.04 -21.24
C VAL A 205 -24.74 -19.74 -22.54
N GLY A 206 -24.49 -21.03 -22.47
CA GLY A 206 -24.29 -21.91 -23.62
C GLY A 206 -25.35 -22.97 -23.66
N VAL A 207 -25.86 -23.26 -24.84
CA VAL A 207 -26.71 -24.41 -25.12
C VAL A 207 -26.12 -25.20 -26.29
N GLY A 208 -26.15 -26.50 -26.18
CA GLY A 208 -25.57 -27.33 -27.22
C GLY A 208 -26.22 -28.71 -27.25
N ALA A 209 -25.81 -29.50 -28.22
CA ALA A 209 -26.20 -30.90 -28.32
C ALA A 209 -25.07 -31.72 -28.94
N MET A 210 -24.88 -32.93 -28.45
CA MET A 210 -24.11 -33.96 -29.14
C MET A 210 -25.07 -34.80 -29.96
N VAL A 211 -24.88 -34.80 -31.25
CA VAL A 211 -25.71 -35.59 -32.21
C VAL A 211 -24.92 -36.85 -32.59
N VAL A 212 -25.55 -37.99 -32.44
CA VAL A 212 -25.02 -39.28 -32.85
C VAL A 212 -25.89 -39.82 -34.00
N PRO A 213 -25.58 -39.56 -35.27
CA PRO A 213 -26.42 -39.88 -36.40
C PRO A 213 -26.78 -41.36 -36.50
N SER A 214 -25.80 -42.24 -36.22
CA SER A 214 -25.99 -43.68 -36.25
C SER A 214 -26.99 -44.25 -35.24
N ALA A 215 -27.20 -43.51 -34.14
CA ALA A 215 -28.16 -43.87 -33.08
C ALA A 215 -29.48 -43.10 -33.16
N GLY A 216 -29.60 -42.12 -34.07
CA GLY A 216 -30.73 -41.22 -34.13
C GLY A 216 -30.98 -40.41 -32.86
N ALA A 217 -29.92 -40.16 -32.06
CA ALA A 217 -29.98 -39.58 -30.74
C ALA A 217 -29.27 -38.22 -30.68
N ALA A 218 -29.85 -37.28 -29.94
CA ALA A 218 -29.21 -36.01 -29.58
C ALA A 218 -29.24 -35.84 -28.05
N VAL A 219 -28.08 -35.57 -27.45
CA VAL A 219 -27.95 -35.33 -26.01
C VAL A 219 -27.69 -33.85 -25.79
N PRO A 220 -28.58 -33.13 -25.12
CA PRO A 220 -28.41 -31.69 -24.92
C PRO A 220 -27.29 -31.36 -23.92
N SER A 221 -26.71 -30.16 -24.06
CA SER A 221 -25.78 -29.59 -23.10
C SER A 221 -26.18 -28.14 -22.75
N ILE A 222 -25.92 -27.76 -21.50
CA ILE A 222 -26.15 -26.41 -21.00
C ILE A 222 -24.92 -25.99 -20.21
N ASP A 223 -24.39 -24.81 -20.52
CA ASP A 223 -23.34 -24.15 -19.79
C ASP A 223 -23.85 -22.81 -19.27
N LEU A 224 -23.72 -22.58 -17.98
CA LEU A 224 -24.00 -21.30 -17.35
C LEU A 224 -22.80 -20.87 -16.53
N SER A 225 -22.32 -19.65 -16.73
CA SER A 225 -21.30 -19.05 -15.86
C SER A 225 -21.66 -17.62 -15.50
N LEU A 226 -21.49 -17.29 -14.22
CA LEU A 226 -21.70 -15.97 -13.67
C LEU A 226 -20.47 -15.62 -12.84
N SER A 227 -19.96 -14.42 -13.03
CA SER A 227 -18.93 -13.88 -12.15
C SER A 227 -19.18 -12.41 -11.84
N ALA A 228 -18.81 -12.01 -10.64
CA ALA A 228 -18.85 -10.63 -10.19
C ALA A 228 -17.59 -10.32 -9.38
N ASN A 229 -17.10 -9.12 -9.52
CA ASN A 229 -15.97 -8.64 -8.73
C ASN A 229 -16.18 -7.19 -8.30
N GLY A 230 -15.51 -6.82 -7.21
CA GLY A 230 -15.50 -5.46 -6.71
C GLY A 230 -14.16 -5.17 -6.04
N LYS A 231 -13.69 -3.94 -6.17
CA LYS A 231 -12.48 -3.48 -5.48
C LYS A 231 -12.66 -2.05 -5.01
N ASN A 232 -12.06 -1.75 -3.87
CA ASN A 232 -11.94 -0.40 -3.33
C ASN A 232 -10.56 -0.28 -2.67
N GLY A 233 -9.83 0.79 -2.96
CA GLY A 233 -8.50 1.00 -2.41
C GLY A 233 -8.20 2.48 -2.21
N ASN A 234 -7.49 2.76 -1.14
CA ASN A 234 -6.95 4.07 -0.82
C ASN A 234 -5.50 3.92 -0.36
N GLN A 235 -4.61 4.69 -0.96
CA GLN A 235 -3.20 4.72 -0.62
C GLN A 235 -2.75 6.16 -0.46
N SER A 236 -2.01 6.44 0.59
CA SER A 236 -1.31 7.70 0.80
C SER A 236 0.16 7.46 1.10
N GLN A 237 1.02 8.23 0.49
CA GLN A 237 2.47 8.13 0.62
C GLN A 237 3.06 9.48 0.99
N ALA A 238 3.96 9.48 1.97
CA ALA A 238 4.73 10.64 2.37
C ALA A 238 5.71 11.05 1.26
N VAL A 239 5.70 12.33 0.92
CA VAL A 239 6.74 12.97 0.12
C VAL A 239 7.55 13.83 1.08
N THR A 240 8.74 13.37 1.41
CA THR A 240 9.61 14.03 2.39
C THR A 240 10.19 15.32 1.86
N ASN A 241 10.47 16.26 2.77
CA ASN A 241 11.18 17.50 2.48
C ASN A 241 12.65 17.34 2.85
N THR A 242 13.47 18.24 2.35
CA THR A 242 14.88 18.31 2.70
C THR A 242 15.28 19.75 3.02
N ILE A 243 16.03 19.93 4.10
CA ILE A 243 16.75 21.15 4.43
C ILE A 243 18.23 20.81 4.31
N ALA A 244 18.91 21.36 3.32
CA ALA A 244 20.30 21.03 3.03
C ALA A 244 21.20 22.27 2.95
N GLY A 245 22.43 22.14 3.43
CA GLY A 245 23.42 23.21 3.39
C GLY A 245 24.79 22.77 3.89
N LYS A 246 25.80 23.62 3.74
CA LYS A 246 27.07 23.42 4.47
C LYS A 246 26.79 23.55 5.97
N ASN A 247 26.08 24.59 6.36
CA ASN A 247 25.57 24.77 7.71
C ASN A 247 24.03 24.93 7.64
N VAL A 248 23.32 24.22 8.48
CA VAL A 248 21.86 24.33 8.65
C VAL A 248 21.58 24.75 10.08
N ASN A 249 20.98 25.91 10.25
CA ASN A 249 20.55 26.44 11.54
C ASN A 249 19.05 26.74 11.51
N VAL A 250 18.28 26.02 12.31
CA VAL A 250 16.84 26.26 12.49
C VAL A 250 16.58 26.56 13.96
N GLN A 251 16.21 27.79 14.23
CA GLN A 251 15.98 28.29 15.58
C GLN A 251 14.57 28.79 15.75
N THR A 252 13.87 28.33 16.79
CA THR A 252 12.55 28.81 17.17
C THR A 252 12.51 29.24 18.63
N GLN A 253 11.66 30.25 18.93
CA GLN A 253 11.38 30.62 20.32
C GLN A 253 10.36 29.64 20.96
N GLY A 254 9.48 29.07 20.16
CA GLY A 254 8.45 28.12 20.53
C GLY A 254 8.80 26.69 20.09
N VAL A 255 7.84 26.03 19.48
CA VAL A 255 7.97 24.63 19.04
C VAL A 255 8.59 24.56 17.65
N LEU A 256 9.57 23.67 17.50
CA LEU A 256 10.11 23.22 16.22
C LEU A 256 9.61 21.80 15.95
N ASN A 257 8.78 21.65 14.92
CA ASN A 257 8.29 20.37 14.46
C ASN A 257 8.82 20.06 13.06
N LEU A 258 9.46 18.91 12.91
CA LEU A 258 9.87 18.35 11.60
C LEU A 258 9.23 16.97 11.44
N GLN A 259 8.28 16.86 10.53
CA GLN A 259 7.64 15.59 10.19
C GLN A 259 7.96 15.22 8.73
N GLY A 260 8.55 14.06 8.51
CA GLY A 260 8.93 13.65 7.16
C GLY A 260 9.95 14.62 6.52
N THR A 261 10.82 15.23 7.32
CA THR A 261 11.77 16.25 6.87
C THR A 261 13.20 15.83 7.20
N ASN A 262 14.03 15.72 6.18
CA ASN A 262 15.45 15.43 6.31
C ASN A 262 16.23 16.72 6.53
N VAL A 263 17.23 16.68 7.41
CA VAL A 263 18.21 17.75 7.61
C VAL A 263 19.57 17.22 7.22
N GLN A 264 20.19 17.82 6.21
CA GLN A 264 21.47 17.40 5.67
C GLN A 264 22.46 18.56 5.67
N ALA A 265 23.32 18.58 6.66
CA ALA A 265 24.41 19.53 6.72
C ALA A 265 25.74 18.83 6.36
N VAL A 266 26.65 19.55 5.72
CA VAL A 266 28.02 19.08 5.50
C VAL A 266 28.83 19.24 6.78
N GLU A 267 28.70 20.40 7.45
CA GLU A 267 29.45 20.75 8.68
C GLU A 267 28.50 20.72 9.89
N ASN A 268 27.62 21.68 10.01
CA ASN A 268 26.86 21.90 11.22
C ASN A 268 25.34 21.82 10.97
N ALA A 269 24.65 20.94 11.69
CA ALA A 269 23.19 20.91 11.80
C ALA A 269 22.78 21.36 13.22
N GLN A 270 22.17 22.51 13.33
CA GLN A 270 21.71 23.06 14.60
C GLN A 270 20.19 23.24 14.56
N LEU A 271 19.48 22.53 15.44
CA LEU A 271 18.04 22.58 15.58
C LEU A 271 17.69 22.97 17.00
N SER A 272 16.97 24.09 17.18
CA SER A 272 16.71 24.59 18.52
C SER A 272 15.31 25.20 18.68
N GLY A 273 14.75 25.06 19.89
CA GLY A 273 13.43 25.60 20.21
C GLY A 273 13.04 25.41 21.68
N LYS A 274 11.84 25.86 22.04
CA LYS A 274 11.27 25.52 23.35
C LYS A 274 11.02 24.03 23.46
N ARG A 275 10.51 23.40 22.39
CA ARG A 275 10.43 21.95 22.19
C ARG A 275 10.90 21.64 20.78
N VAL A 276 11.57 20.52 20.62
CA VAL A 276 11.98 20.02 19.31
C VAL A 276 11.39 18.63 19.12
N ASN A 277 10.58 18.47 18.06
CA ASN A 277 9.97 17.21 17.67
C ASN A 277 10.42 16.89 16.24
N ILE A 278 11.04 15.73 16.04
CA ILE A 278 11.43 15.23 14.72
C ILE A 278 10.82 13.85 14.56
N THR A 279 9.97 13.67 13.55
CA THR A 279 9.22 12.45 13.36
C THR A 279 9.27 11.96 11.92
N ALA A 280 9.27 10.65 11.75
CA ALA A 280 9.15 10.00 10.46
C ALA A 280 7.89 10.45 9.70
N GLY A 281 7.91 10.31 8.39
CA GLY A 281 6.75 10.52 7.53
C GLY A 281 5.79 9.34 7.60
N ASN A 282 4.48 9.59 7.38
CA ASN A 282 3.43 8.58 7.50
C ASN A 282 2.93 8.13 6.13
N ASN A 283 2.80 6.82 5.93
CA ASN A 283 2.16 6.20 4.77
C ASN A 283 0.98 5.36 5.22
N HIS A 284 -0.05 5.29 4.38
CA HIS A 284 -1.23 4.48 4.66
C HIS A 284 -1.71 3.77 3.40
N VAL A 285 -2.10 2.49 3.53
CA VAL A 285 -2.71 1.69 2.46
C VAL A 285 -3.93 0.98 3.01
N GLN A 286 -5.04 1.11 2.31
CA GLN A 286 -6.26 0.36 2.60
C GLN A 286 -6.84 -0.14 1.29
N ASN A 287 -6.92 -1.47 1.13
CA ASN A 287 -7.46 -2.12 -0.05
C ASN A 287 -8.46 -3.20 0.36
N VAL A 288 -9.55 -3.28 -0.38
CA VAL A 288 -10.54 -4.35 -0.27
C VAL A 288 -10.91 -4.80 -1.67
N ALA A 289 -10.85 -6.09 -1.92
CA ALA A 289 -11.34 -6.68 -3.16
C ALA A 289 -12.17 -7.93 -2.84
N ALA A 290 -13.24 -8.12 -3.58
CA ALA A 290 -14.08 -9.31 -3.48
C ALA A 290 -14.41 -9.84 -4.87
N SER A 291 -14.50 -11.15 -5.00
CA SER A 291 -14.89 -11.81 -6.24
C SER A 291 -15.79 -13.01 -5.95
N VAL A 292 -16.76 -13.21 -6.82
CA VAL A 292 -17.63 -14.38 -6.81
C VAL A 292 -17.72 -14.91 -8.22
N ALA A 293 -17.53 -16.21 -8.40
CA ALA A 293 -17.74 -16.88 -9.67
C ALA A 293 -18.51 -18.18 -9.45
N THR A 294 -19.49 -18.45 -10.29
CA THR A 294 -20.27 -19.68 -10.26
C THR A 294 -20.52 -20.17 -11.68
N GLY A 295 -20.55 -21.47 -11.85
CA GLY A 295 -20.82 -22.08 -13.14
C GLY A 295 -21.54 -23.41 -13.00
N VAL A 296 -22.41 -23.68 -13.96
CA VAL A 296 -23.11 -24.96 -14.14
C VAL A 296 -22.84 -25.43 -15.55
N ASN A 297 -22.38 -26.65 -15.67
CA ASN A 297 -22.17 -27.33 -16.96
C ASN A 297 -22.92 -28.64 -16.92
N ILE A 298 -23.77 -28.86 -17.90
CA ILE A 298 -24.48 -30.13 -18.15
C ILE A 298 -24.09 -30.51 -19.56
N GLY A 299 -23.16 -31.47 -19.69
CA GLY A 299 -22.52 -31.78 -20.98
C GLY A 299 -22.99 -33.07 -21.61
N ALA A 300 -23.04 -33.06 -22.93
CA ALA A 300 -23.40 -34.18 -23.76
C ALA A 300 -22.26 -35.18 -23.99
N LYS A 301 -21.03 -34.81 -23.73
CA LYS A 301 -19.84 -35.70 -23.93
C LYS A 301 -19.73 -36.76 -22.85
N VAL A 302 -20.65 -37.64 -22.64
CA VAL A 302 -20.69 -38.65 -21.56
C VAL A 302 -21.59 -38.22 -20.40
N ALA A 303 -22.76 -37.63 -20.71
CA ALA A 303 -23.75 -37.32 -19.67
C ALA A 303 -23.13 -36.75 -18.37
N ASN A 304 -22.27 -35.78 -18.49
CA ASN A 304 -21.59 -35.16 -17.33
C ASN A 304 -22.33 -33.89 -16.91
N ALA A 305 -22.57 -33.74 -15.62
CA ALA A 305 -23.03 -32.50 -15.01
C ALA A 305 -21.94 -31.97 -14.05
N GLY A 306 -21.64 -30.70 -14.12
CA GLY A 306 -20.69 -30.02 -13.26
C GLY A 306 -21.26 -28.75 -12.67
N PHE A 307 -20.90 -28.47 -11.43
CA PHE A 307 -21.14 -27.21 -10.75
C PHE A 307 -19.85 -26.71 -10.17
N ASN A 308 -19.59 -25.43 -10.30
CA ASN A 308 -18.47 -24.77 -9.62
C ASN A 308 -18.92 -23.45 -9.00
N ALA A 309 -18.39 -23.15 -7.83
CA ALA A 309 -18.56 -21.88 -7.16
C ALA A 309 -17.22 -21.48 -6.50
N ASN A 310 -16.83 -20.23 -6.68
CA ASN A 310 -15.65 -19.67 -6.06
C ASN A 310 -15.98 -18.30 -5.47
N VAL A 311 -15.49 -18.05 -4.27
CA VAL A 311 -15.58 -16.75 -3.59
C VAL A 311 -14.19 -16.38 -3.13
N GLY A 312 -13.77 -15.17 -3.42
CA GLY A 312 -12.49 -14.60 -2.97
C GLY A 312 -12.72 -13.26 -2.27
N VAL A 313 -12.03 -13.04 -1.18
CA VAL A 313 -11.97 -11.75 -0.48
C VAL A 313 -10.51 -11.47 -0.13
N ASN A 314 -10.06 -10.29 -0.51
CA ASN A 314 -8.72 -9.78 -0.18
C ASN A 314 -8.89 -8.45 0.55
N THR A 315 -8.23 -8.31 1.68
CA THR A 315 -8.17 -7.06 2.45
C THR A 315 -6.75 -6.73 2.83
N GLU A 316 -6.38 -5.47 2.70
CA GLU A 316 -5.11 -4.93 3.17
C GLU A 316 -5.36 -3.64 3.93
N ASN A 317 -4.79 -3.54 5.12
CA ASN A 317 -4.73 -2.31 5.89
C ASN A 317 -3.33 -2.19 6.48
N SER A 318 -2.57 -1.21 6.02
CA SER A 318 -1.21 -1.00 6.48
C SER A 318 -0.93 0.46 6.77
N GLN A 319 -0.17 0.67 7.83
CA GLN A 319 0.41 1.96 8.20
C GLN A 319 1.91 1.76 8.34
N THR A 320 2.67 2.51 7.55
CA THR A 320 4.13 2.45 7.55
C THR A 320 4.73 3.85 7.67
N HIS A 321 5.98 3.93 8.07
CA HIS A 321 6.65 5.19 8.23
C HIS A 321 7.87 5.29 7.30
N THR A 322 8.10 6.49 6.79
CA THR A 322 9.35 6.82 6.10
C THR A 322 10.26 7.51 7.09
N GLY A 323 11.35 6.85 7.47
CA GLY A 323 12.34 7.40 8.38
C GLY A 323 12.94 8.71 7.84
N VAL A 324 13.38 9.57 8.73
CA VAL A 324 14.04 10.85 8.40
C VAL A 324 15.45 10.87 8.93
N ALA A 325 16.31 11.64 8.28
CA ALA A 325 17.72 11.76 8.63
C ALA A 325 18.06 13.17 9.12
N VAL A 326 18.89 13.26 10.16
CA VAL A 326 19.53 14.51 10.61
C VAL A 326 21.04 14.28 10.63
N ASN A 327 21.70 14.71 9.58
CA ASN A 327 23.12 14.44 9.35
C ASN A 327 23.95 15.72 9.34
N GLY A 328 25.19 15.60 9.76
CA GLY A 328 26.18 16.65 9.73
C GLY A 328 27.45 16.21 10.44
N LYS A 329 28.57 16.90 10.22
CA LYS A 329 29.78 16.67 11.01
C LYS A 329 29.48 16.91 12.49
N ASN A 330 28.83 18.04 12.80
CA ASN A 330 28.34 18.37 14.13
C ASN A 330 26.84 18.50 14.11
N VAL A 331 26.13 17.67 14.85
CA VAL A 331 24.69 17.70 15.01
C VAL A 331 24.33 18.17 16.42
N SER A 332 23.55 19.23 16.51
CA SER A 332 23.06 19.78 17.78
C SER A 332 21.55 19.95 17.78
N ILE A 333 20.87 19.23 18.65
CA ILE A 333 19.43 19.29 18.85
C ILE A 333 19.18 19.77 20.28
N GLN A 334 18.69 21.00 20.41
CA GLN A 334 18.56 21.66 21.71
C GLN A 334 17.15 22.15 21.95
N ALA A 335 16.60 21.86 23.09
CA ALA A 335 15.31 22.36 23.53
C ALA A 335 15.38 22.89 24.96
N GLN A 336 14.49 23.83 25.28
CA GLN A 336 14.34 24.28 26.66
C GLN A 336 13.49 23.30 27.49
N ASN A 337 12.48 22.69 26.88
CA ASN A 337 11.44 21.89 27.56
C ASN A 337 11.17 20.53 26.92
N GLY A 338 12.15 19.94 26.24
CA GLY A 338 12.06 18.57 25.76
C GLY A 338 12.36 18.35 24.29
N VAL A 339 12.96 17.21 24.01
CA VAL A 339 13.29 16.70 22.67
C VAL A 339 12.59 15.38 22.45
N ASN A 340 11.92 15.25 21.31
CA ASN A 340 11.28 14.02 20.87
C ASN A 340 11.73 13.65 19.46
N LEU A 341 12.37 12.49 19.31
CA LEU A 341 12.83 11.93 18.05
C LEU A 341 12.12 10.60 17.82
N LYS A 342 11.42 10.45 16.70
CA LYS A 342 10.68 9.23 16.37
C LYS A 342 10.93 8.78 14.94
N GLY A 343 11.58 7.61 14.77
CA GLY A 343 11.96 7.10 13.46
C GLY A 343 13.01 7.97 12.77
N VAL A 344 14.01 8.42 13.52
CA VAL A 344 15.06 9.37 13.09
C VAL A 344 16.41 8.67 13.04
N THR A 345 17.14 8.84 11.95
CA THR A 345 18.53 8.42 11.86
C THR A 345 19.46 9.64 11.91
N SER A 346 20.65 9.50 12.47
CA SER A 346 21.69 10.51 12.44
C SER A 346 23.05 9.88 12.26
N THR A 347 23.89 10.54 11.46
CA THR A 347 25.32 10.25 11.34
C THR A 347 26.10 11.53 11.54
N SER A 348 27.03 11.54 12.51
CA SER A 348 27.82 12.70 12.87
C SER A 348 29.19 12.31 13.47
N GLU A 349 30.11 13.24 13.58
CA GLU A 349 31.29 13.11 14.43
C GLU A 349 30.96 13.53 15.86
N GLN A 350 30.16 14.59 16.00
CA GLN A 350 29.75 15.11 17.31
C GLN A 350 28.22 15.25 17.34
N LEU A 351 27.60 14.71 18.38
CA LEU A 351 26.18 14.82 18.65
C LEU A 351 25.93 15.50 20.00
N ASN A 352 25.14 16.55 20.00
CA ASN A 352 24.69 17.21 21.23
C ASN A 352 23.16 17.17 21.31
N LEU A 353 22.65 16.37 22.23
CA LEU A 353 21.22 16.28 22.56
C LEU A 353 20.97 16.97 23.90
N ASN A 354 20.24 18.06 23.90
CA ASN A 354 19.90 18.78 25.11
C ASN A 354 18.40 19.07 25.20
N ALA A 355 17.72 18.39 26.10
CA ALA A 355 16.30 18.55 26.34
C ALA A 355 15.96 19.68 27.36
N GLY A 356 16.97 20.42 27.84
CA GLY A 356 16.79 21.47 28.80
C GLY A 356 16.17 20.97 30.11
N LYS A 357 15.08 21.60 30.55
CA LYS A 357 14.33 21.18 31.76
C LYS A 357 13.36 20.02 31.50
N GLY A 358 13.16 19.65 30.24
CA GLY A 358 12.18 18.64 29.85
C GLY A 358 12.77 17.26 29.63
N ASN A 359 11.94 16.39 29.08
CA ASN A 359 12.26 15.00 28.82
C ASN A 359 12.96 14.83 27.47
N LEU A 360 13.81 13.83 27.37
CA LEU A 360 14.38 13.33 26.14
C LEU A 360 13.66 12.02 25.75
N ALA A 361 13.03 11.97 24.60
CA ALA A 361 12.39 10.77 24.09
C ALA A 361 12.96 10.42 22.70
N LEU A 362 13.61 9.27 22.62
CA LEU A 362 14.01 8.62 21.39
C LEU A 362 13.15 7.37 21.25
N THR A 363 12.33 7.31 20.20
CA THR A 363 11.39 6.21 20.02
C THR A 363 11.38 5.72 18.57
N ALA A 364 11.11 4.44 18.37
CA ALA A 364 10.84 3.93 17.04
C ALA A 364 9.43 4.34 16.58
N ALA A 365 9.23 4.44 15.28
CA ALA A 365 7.90 4.51 14.69
C ALA A 365 7.40 3.09 14.41
N THR A 366 6.17 2.79 14.77
CA THR A 366 5.59 1.44 14.64
C THR A 366 4.88 1.31 13.30
N ASP A 367 5.32 0.36 12.50
CA ASP A 367 4.74 -0.03 11.22
C ASP A 367 3.84 -1.24 11.42
N SER A 368 2.63 -1.19 10.87
CA SER A 368 1.71 -2.31 10.89
C SER A 368 1.25 -2.66 9.48
N VAL A 369 1.30 -3.94 9.15
CA VAL A 369 0.82 -4.48 7.87
C VAL A 369 -0.12 -5.63 8.18
N ASN A 370 -1.40 -5.44 7.85
CA ASN A 370 -2.43 -6.45 8.02
C ASN A 370 -3.01 -6.79 6.65
N LYS A 371 -2.87 -8.05 6.24
CA LYS A 371 -3.45 -8.58 5.00
C LYS A 371 -4.24 -9.84 5.32
N THR A 372 -5.39 -9.99 4.69
CA THR A 372 -6.19 -11.20 4.78
C THR A 372 -6.70 -11.55 3.39
N ASP A 373 -6.36 -12.76 2.95
CA ASP A 373 -6.84 -13.34 1.72
C ASP A 373 -7.65 -14.58 2.07
N VAL A 374 -8.89 -14.63 1.60
CA VAL A 374 -9.78 -15.78 1.76
C VAL A 374 -10.24 -16.22 0.39
N SER A 375 -10.06 -17.49 0.08
CA SER A 375 -10.66 -18.10 -1.11
C SER A 375 -11.38 -19.39 -0.75
N VAL A 376 -12.59 -19.51 -1.26
CA VAL A 376 -13.42 -20.71 -1.10
C VAL A 376 -13.85 -21.16 -2.47
N GLY A 377 -13.62 -22.42 -2.79
CA GLY A 377 -14.06 -23.00 -4.04
C GLY A 377 -14.71 -24.35 -3.83
N LEU A 378 -15.79 -24.58 -4.59
CA LEU A 378 -16.51 -25.85 -4.64
C LEU A 378 -16.65 -26.24 -6.11
N LYS A 379 -16.33 -27.47 -6.42
CA LYS A 379 -16.56 -28.06 -7.73
C LYS A 379 -17.18 -29.45 -7.55
N LEU A 380 -18.29 -29.68 -8.22
CA LEU A 380 -18.98 -30.95 -8.23
C LEU A 380 -19.11 -31.42 -9.68
N GLY A 381 -18.81 -32.68 -9.92
CA GLY A 381 -18.99 -33.31 -11.22
C GLY A 381 -19.74 -34.63 -11.09
N GLY A 382 -20.58 -34.95 -12.06
CA GLY A 382 -21.31 -36.19 -12.08
C GLY A 382 -21.64 -36.65 -13.49
N GLY A 383 -21.99 -37.93 -13.64
CA GLY A 383 -22.49 -38.49 -14.87
C GLY A 383 -24.02 -38.63 -14.83
N VAL A 384 -24.67 -38.55 -15.98
CA VAL A 384 -26.09 -38.86 -16.14
C VAL A 384 -26.18 -40.19 -16.90
N ALA A 385 -26.62 -41.24 -16.22
CA ALA A 385 -26.90 -42.51 -16.85
C ALA A 385 -28.37 -42.89 -16.52
N GLU A 386 -29.11 -43.40 -17.50
CA GLU A 386 -30.49 -43.86 -17.34
C GLU A 386 -31.42 -42.83 -16.66
N GLN A 387 -31.33 -41.55 -17.06
CA GLN A 387 -32.10 -40.42 -16.50
C GLN A 387 -31.87 -40.12 -15.01
N LYS A 388 -30.80 -40.69 -14.44
CA LYS A 388 -30.37 -40.39 -13.04
C LYS A 388 -29.01 -39.73 -13.06
N TRP A 389 -28.90 -38.64 -12.32
CA TRP A 389 -27.62 -38.01 -12.09
C TRP A 389 -26.83 -38.78 -11.00
N THR A 390 -25.62 -39.20 -11.33
CA THR A 390 -24.74 -39.86 -10.39
C THR A 390 -23.50 -39.00 -10.22
N PRO A 391 -23.27 -38.37 -9.04
CA PRO A 391 -22.03 -37.64 -8.80
C PRO A 391 -20.84 -38.57 -8.91
N SER A 392 -19.86 -38.18 -9.73
CA SER A 392 -18.64 -38.96 -9.96
C SER A 392 -17.38 -38.29 -9.36
N SER A 393 -17.43 -37.01 -9.10
CA SER A 393 -16.33 -36.27 -8.51
C SER A 393 -16.82 -35.03 -7.78
N GLY A 394 -16.13 -34.68 -6.71
CA GLY A 394 -16.30 -33.44 -5.99
C GLY A 394 -14.97 -32.93 -5.52
N SER A 395 -14.75 -31.64 -5.58
CA SER A 395 -13.61 -31.01 -4.94
C SER A 395 -14.03 -29.72 -4.27
N GLY A 396 -13.48 -29.48 -3.10
CA GLY A 396 -13.63 -28.25 -2.38
C GLY A 396 -12.26 -27.74 -1.96
N HIS A 397 -12.09 -26.45 -1.98
CA HIS A 397 -10.92 -25.82 -1.36
C HIS A 397 -11.33 -24.62 -0.52
N LEU A 398 -10.67 -24.46 0.58
CA LEU A 398 -10.66 -23.27 1.39
C LEU A 398 -9.20 -22.88 1.58
N ALA A 399 -8.86 -21.67 1.21
CA ALA A 399 -7.55 -21.11 1.54
C ALA A 399 -7.75 -19.80 2.28
N VAL A 400 -7.06 -19.66 3.39
CA VAL A 400 -7.03 -18.45 4.21
C VAL A 400 -5.57 -18.12 4.43
N ASN A 401 -5.17 -16.94 4.02
CA ASN A 401 -3.84 -16.39 4.29
C ASN A 401 -4.00 -15.11 5.11
N VAL A 402 -3.37 -15.07 6.27
CA VAL A 402 -3.39 -13.91 7.15
C VAL A 402 -1.96 -13.49 7.43
N VAL A 403 -1.64 -12.26 7.07
CA VAL A 403 -0.36 -11.62 7.38
C VAL A 403 -0.61 -10.51 8.38
N ARG A 404 0.06 -10.56 9.52
CA ARG A 404 0.05 -9.52 10.55
C ARG A 404 1.48 -9.23 10.96
N ASN A 405 2.02 -8.16 10.42
CA ASN A 405 3.38 -7.73 10.71
C ASN A 405 3.34 -6.44 11.52
N GLU A 406 4.11 -6.44 12.58
CA GLU A 406 4.43 -5.24 13.35
C GLU A 406 5.95 -5.09 13.33
N THR A 407 6.42 -4.05 12.68
CA THR A 407 7.83 -3.72 12.58
C THR A 407 8.06 -2.29 13.06
N HIS A 408 9.30 -1.93 13.29
CA HIS A 408 9.65 -0.66 13.87
C HIS A 408 10.71 0.04 13.03
N THR A 409 10.42 1.27 12.62
CA THR A 409 11.43 2.19 12.07
C THR A 409 12.17 2.80 13.25
N GLU A 410 13.37 2.29 13.53
CA GLU A 410 14.16 2.66 14.71
C GLU A 410 14.63 4.12 14.65
N THR A 411 14.81 4.73 15.82
CA THR A 411 15.61 5.93 15.97
C THR A 411 17.05 5.52 16.30
N THR A 412 17.98 5.77 15.38
CA THR A 412 19.37 5.37 15.51
C THR A 412 20.31 6.54 15.27
N LEU A 413 21.06 6.92 16.30
CA LEU A 413 21.99 8.04 16.25
C LEU A 413 23.41 7.52 16.35
N ASN A 414 24.17 7.58 15.27
CA ASN A 414 25.55 7.12 15.17
C ASN A 414 26.50 8.32 15.19
N THR A 415 27.48 8.30 16.07
CA THR A 415 28.42 9.42 16.24
C THR A 415 29.75 8.95 16.88
N ASP A 416 30.79 9.71 16.76
CA ASP A 416 32.01 9.44 17.52
C ASP A 416 31.89 9.90 18.98
N THR A 417 31.31 11.08 19.19
CA THR A 417 31.14 11.66 20.52
C THR A 417 29.69 12.15 20.70
N ALA A 418 29.03 11.72 21.77
CA ALA A 418 27.69 12.17 22.14
C ALA A 418 27.67 12.88 23.49
N LYS A 419 26.97 14.00 23.55
CA LYS A 419 26.62 14.67 24.81
C LYS A 419 25.09 14.65 24.96
N ILE A 420 24.59 14.05 26.04
CA ILE A 420 23.18 13.84 26.30
C ILE A 420 22.78 14.50 27.62
N ASN A 421 21.90 15.49 27.55
CA ASN A 421 21.40 16.18 28.75
C ASN A 421 19.86 16.21 28.72
N ALA A 422 19.25 15.88 29.85
CA ALA A 422 17.83 16.02 30.12
C ALA A 422 17.61 16.46 31.56
N GLY A 423 16.82 17.51 31.76
CA GLY A 423 16.39 17.96 33.08
C GLY A 423 15.22 17.12 33.65
N GLY A 424 14.52 16.39 32.80
CA GLY A 424 13.53 15.38 33.15
C GLY A 424 14.03 13.98 32.83
N ASP A 425 13.11 13.10 32.41
CA ASP A 425 13.37 11.70 32.09
C ASP A 425 13.97 11.54 30.69
N ALA A 426 14.70 10.44 30.50
CA ALA A 426 15.16 9.98 29.22
C ALA A 426 14.56 8.61 28.85
N LYS A 427 13.97 8.49 27.66
CA LYS A 427 13.38 7.26 27.15
C LYS A 427 14.02 6.86 25.82
N PHE A 428 14.44 5.59 25.74
CA PHE A 428 15.05 4.98 24.57
C PHE A 428 14.23 3.72 24.21
N ILE A 429 13.15 3.91 23.45
CA ILE A 429 12.21 2.81 23.13
C ILE A 429 12.38 2.42 21.66
N GLY A 430 12.89 1.21 21.39
CA GLY A 430 13.25 0.78 20.05
C GLY A 430 14.22 1.74 19.39
N SER A 431 15.18 2.28 20.15
CA SER A 431 16.07 3.35 19.71
C SER A 431 17.43 3.29 20.37
N SER A 432 18.46 3.70 19.67
CA SER A 432 19.83 3.68 20.18
C SER A 432 20.61 4.93 19.86
N VAL A 433 21.54 5.26 20.77
CA VAL A 433 22.67 6.17 20.52
C VAL A 433 23.93 5.33 20.54
N ASN A 434 24.61 5.23 19.40
CA ASN A 434 25.82 4.47 19.22
C ASN A 434 27.00 5.43 19.10
N ALA A 435 27.93 5.38 20.04
CA ALA A 435 29.08 6.32 20.07
C ALA A 435 30.34 5.67 20.66
N ASN A 436 31.50 6.24 20.35
CA ASN A 436 32.73 5.86 21.04
C ASN A 436 32.74 6.44 22.47
N HIS A 437 32.36 7.71 22.60
CA HIS A 437 32.32 8.40 23.89
C HIS A 437 30.98 9.05 24.12
N VAL A 438 30.35 8.77 25.24
CA VAL A 438 29.09 9.41 25.66
C VAL A 438 29.26 10.08 27.02
N SER A 439 28.73 11.28 27.15
CA SER A 439 28.77 12.07 28.39
C SER A 439 27.46 12.84 28.59
N GLY A 440 27.19 13.29 29.78
CA GLY A 440 26.06 14.16 30.07
C GLY A 440 25.37 13.87 31.38
N THR A 441 24.14 14.41 31.54
CA THR A 441 23.37 14.28 32.77
C THR A 441 21.89 14.13 32.46
N ILE A 442 21.26 13.13 33.04
CA ILE A 442 19.82 12.91 33.06
C ILE A 442 19.36 13.12 34.50
N SER A 443 18.55 14.16 34.76
CA SER A 443 18.12 14.52 36.11
C SER A 443 16.95 13.69 36.62
N GLY A 444 16.14 13.15 35.73
CA GLY A 444 15.08 12.21 36.03
C GLY A 444 15.51 10.76 35.84
N ASP A 445 14.55 9.91 35.54
CA ASP A 445 14.75 8.49 35.28
C ASP A 445 15.25 8.24 33.85
N SER A 446 16.04 7.19 33.66
CA SER A 446 16.42 6.71 32.34
C SER A 446 15.83 5.31 32.10
N HIS A 447 15.05 5.19 31.04
CA HIS A 447 14.40 3.93 30.64
C HIS A 447 14.78 3.55 29.22
N SER A 448 15.24 2.32 29.04
CA SER A 448 15.53 1.73 27.72
C SER A 448 14.70 0.47 27.53
N GLU A 449 14.03 0.36 26.37
CA GLU A 449 13.14 -0.76 26.05
C GLU A 449 13.35 -1.21 24.60
N GLN A 450 13.56 -2.50 24.41
CA GLN A 450 13.59 -3.13 23.09
C GLN A 450 12.17 -3.45 22.64
N LEU A 451 11.85 -3.12 21.40
CA LEU A 451 10.58 -3.46 20.78
C LEU A 451 10.73 -4.73 19.94
N ALA A 452 9.65 -5.48 19.84
CA ALA A 452 9.59 -6.69 19.04
C ALA A 452 9.13 -6.38 17.62
N ASN A 453 9.97 -6.59 16.62
CA ASN A 453 9.52 -6.75 15.26
C ASN A 453 8.90 -8.13 15.12
N LYS A 454 7.62 -8.20 14.80
CA LYS A 454 6.87 -9.46 14.69
C LYS A 454 6.40 -9.63 13.26
N VAL A 455 6.77 -10.73 12.66
CA VAL A 455 6.27 -11.15 11.35
C VAL A 455 5.48 -12.44 11.57
N ASN A 456 4.17 -12.33 11.43
CA ASN A 456 3.24 -13.44 11.57
C ASN A 456 2.55 -13.67 10.24
N GLU A 457 2.75 -14.84 9.69
CA GLU A 457 2.08 -15.27 8.47
C GLU A 457 1.47 -16.65 8.75
N VAL A 458 0.17 -16.74 8.60
CA VAL A 458 -0.58 -18.00 8.76
C VAL A 458 -1.30 -18.28 7.47
N SER A 459 -0.96 -19.38 6.83
CA SER A 459 -1.64 -19.90 5.67
C SER A 459 -2.29 -21.23 6.00
N VAL A 460 -3.60 -21.30 5.84
CA VAL A 460 -4.38 -22.53 6.00
C VAL A 460 -5.00 -22.85 4.65
N SER A 461 -4.70 -24.02 4.14
CA SER A 461 -5.38 -24.55 2.96
C SER A 461 -6.00 -25.90 3.27
N LEU A 462 -7.27 -26.02 2.98
CA LEU A 462 -8.02 -27.28 3.02
C LEU A 462 -8.46 -27.62 1.61
N ALA A 463 -8.00 -28.72 1.09
CA ALA A 463 -8.47 -29.27 -0.17
C ALA A 463 -9.12 -30.63 0.10
N ALA A 464 -10.34 -30.81 -0.38
CA ALA A 464 -11.04 -32.08 -0.33
C ALA A 464 -11.37 -32.51 -1.75
N ASN A 465 -11.00 -33.73 -2.10
CA ASN A 465 -11.32 -34.36 -3.38
C ASN A 465 -12.08 -35.65 -3.13
N GLY A 466 -13.22 -35.79 -3.77
CA GLY A 466 -14.00 -37.00 -3.73
C GLY A 466 -14.17 -37.56 -5.14
N SER A 467 -13.90 -38.83 -5.32
CA SER A 467 -14.20 -39.57 -6.55
C SER A 467 -14.92 -40.87 -6.22
N GLY A 468 -16.00 -41.14 -6.91
CA GLY A 468 -16.77 -42.38 -6.70
C GLY A 468 -18.13 -42.34 -7.36
N LYS A 469 -18.76 -43.46 -7.52
CA LYS A 469 -20.16 -43.55 -7.94
C LYS A 469 -21.03 -43.44 -6.70
N LEU A 470 -21.70 -42.32 -6.52
CA LEU A 470 -22.79 -42.23 -5.54
C LEU A 470 -23.97 -43.03 -6.06
N ALA A 471 -24.08 -44.28 -5.65
CA ALA A 471 -25.32 -44.98 -5.80
C ALA A 471 -26.31 -44.39 -4.80
N VAL A 472 -27.28 -43.59 -5.26
CA VAL A 472 -28.34 -43.08 -4.40
C VAL A 472 -29.23 -44.29 -4.06
N PRO A 473 -29.22 -44.80 -2.80
CA PRO A 473 -30.14 -45.87 -2.43
C PRO A 473 -31.58 -45.37 -2.48
N THR A 474 -32.47 -46.21 -2.83
CA THR A 474 -33.94 -45.95 -2.68
C THR A 474 -34.21 -45.61 -1.21
N THR A 475 -35.20 -44.75 -1.00
CA THR A 475 -35.51 -44.02 0.26
C THR A 475 -35.51 -44.83 1.57
N ASP A 476 -35.56 -46.13 1.51
CA ASP A 476 -35.75 -47.00 2.69
C ASP A 476 -34.42 -47.49 3.32
N LYS A 477 -33.27 -47.26 2.69
CA LYS A 477 -31.95 -47.73 3.18
C LYS A 477 -30.92 -46.64 3.49
N TRP A 478 -31.34 -45.39 3.46
CA TRP A 478 -30.45 -44.27 3.72
C TRP A 478 -29.76 -44.30 5.10
N ALA A 479 -30.54 -44.67 6.13
CA ALA A 479 -30.04 -44.66 7.51
C ALA A 479 -29.00 -45.78 7.78
N GLU A 480 -29.18 -46.94 7.14
CA GLU A 480 -28.26 -48.07 7.29
C GLU A 480 -26.95 -47.88 6.49
N ALA A 481 -27.07 -47.37 5.26
CA ALA A 481 -25.91 -47.06 4.43
C ALA A 481 -25.06 -45.94 5.05
N ALA A 482 -25.67 -44.87 5.55
CA ALA A 482 -24.96 -43.78 6.21
C ALA A 482 -24.24 -44.21 7.48
N LYS A 483 -24.81 -45.18 8.24
CA LYS A 483 -24.23 -45.65 9.49
C LYS A 483 -23.05 -46.60 9.27
N ASN A 484 -23.09 -47.41 8.22
CA ASN A 484 -22.00 -48.32 7.85
C ASN A 484 -20.83 -47.58 7.21
N ASP A 485 -21.10 -46.54 6.42
CA ASP A 485 -20.08 -45.76 5.74
C ASP A 485 -19.38 -44.78 6.67
N TRP A 486 -20.09 -44.23 7.67
CA TRP A 486 -19.50 -43.42 8.73
C TRP A 486 -18.48 -44.19 9.59
N ASN A 487 -18.77 -45.46 9.89
CA ASN A 487 -17.87 -46.31 10.66
C ASN A 487 -16.62 -46.75 9.87
N ASN A 488 -16.67 -46.71 8.54
CA ASN A 488 -15.57 -47.13 7.66
C ASN A 488 -14.83 -45.93 7.02
N GLY A 489 -15.21 -44.69 7.35
CA GLY A 489 -14.58 -43.50 6.78
C GLY A 489 -14.87 -43.28 5.29
N SER A 490 -15.93 -43.91 4.76
CA SER A 490 -16.36 -43.75 3.37
C SER A 490 -17.87 -43.51 3.30
N ILE A 491 -18.31 -42.60 2.48
CA ILE A 491 -19.74 -42.37 2.21
C ILE A 491 -20.07 -43.06 0.90
N ALA A 492 -20.81 -44.19 0.96
CA ALA A 492 -21.43 -44.87 -0.17
C ALA A 492 -20.54 -45.04 -1.42
N GLY A 493 -19.35 -45.60 -1.27
CA GLY A 493 -18.44 -45.85 -2.39
C GLY A 493 -17.71 -44.60 -2.91
N VAL A 494 -17.75 -43.49 -2.19
CA VAL A 494 -17.00 -42.28 -2.46
C VAL A 494 -15.66 -42.35 -1.69
N LYS A 495 -14.56 -42.36 -2.41
CA LYS A 495 -13.25 -42.09 -1.82
C LYS A 495 -13.12 -40.56 -1.70
N ALA A 496 -13.03 -40.05 -0.48
CA ALA A 496 -12.73 -38.67 -0.20
C ALA A 496 -11.32 -38.56 0.35
N ASP A 497 -10.47 -37.86 -0.37
CA ASP A 497 -9.14 -37.47 0.09
C ASP A 497 -9.22 -36.01 0.56
N ALA A 498 -8.96 -35.76 1.82
CA ALA A 498 -8.87 -34.42 2.35
C ALA A 498 -7.40 -34.14 2.72
N LYS A 499 -6.88 -33.03 2.23
CA LYS A 499 -5.54 -32.54 2.56
C LYS A 499 -5.69 -31.22 3.28
N LEU A 500 -5.24 -31.17 4.51
CA LEU A 500 -5.12 -29.95 5.29
C LEU A 500 -3.63 -29.57 5.35
N GLU A 501 -3.32 -28.40 4.85
CA GLU A 501 -2.00 -27.78 5.02
C GLU A 501 -2.14 -26.54 5.89
N VAL A 502 -1.37 -26.49 6.95
CA VAL A 502 -1.26 -25.31 7.80
C VAL A 502 0.21 -24.91 7.83
N ASN A 503 0.50 -23.77 7.31
CA ASN A 503 1.82 -23.17 7.36
C ASN A 503 1.73 -21.93 8.24
N ALA A 504 2.51 -21.91 9.30
CA ALA A 504 2.64 -20.75 10.16
C ALA A 504 4.11 -20.33 10.18
N LYS A 505 4.35 -19.07 9.85
CA LYS A 505 5.65 -18.43 10.00
C LYS A 505 5.53 -17.40 11.10
N HIS A 506 6.30 -17.59 12.13
CA HIS A 506 6.46 -16.62 13.20
C HIS A 506 7.94 -16.26 13.27
N GLN A 507 8.24 -14.98 13.06
CA GLN A 507 9.60 -14.47 13.19
C GLN A 507 9.56 -13.26 14.11
N GLN A 508 10.44 -13.26 15.07
CA GLN A 508 10.59 -12.16 16.00
C GLN A 508 12.05 -11.72 16.06
N THR A 509 12.27 -10.42 15.90
CA THR A 509 13.57 -9.80 16.09
C THR A 509 13.42 -8.61 17.03
N ALA A 510 14.46 -8.29 17.77
CA ALA A 510 14.46 -7.15 18.67
C ALA A 510 15.06 -5.92 17.99
N THR A 511 14.50 -4.76 18.29
CA THR A 511 15.17 -3.46 18.02
C THR A 511 16.30 -3.25 19.01
N ASN A 512 17.21 -2.33 18.67
CA ASN A 512 18.18 -1.84 19.64
C ASN A 512 17.51 -0.89 20.64
N ALA A 513 18.09 -0.77 21.85
CA ALA A 513 17.62 0.19 22.83
C ALA A 513 18.76 0.71 23.72
N GLY A 514 18.71 2.01 24.01
CA GLY A 514 19.56 2.66 24.97
C GLY A 514 20.83 3.29 24.38
N VAL A 515 21.79 3.52 25.23
CA VAL A 515 23.10 4.10 24.89
C VAL A 515 24.12 2.98 24.78
N ASN A 516 24.75 2.86 23.61
CA ASN A 516 25.80 1.89 23.32
C ASN A 516 27.10 2.65 23.09
N ALA A 517 28.03 2.58 24.02
CA ALA A 517 29.31 3.33 23.94
C ALA A 517 30.47 2.50 24.48
N THR A 518 31.66 2.77 23.94
CA THR A 518 32.91 2.24 24.49
C THR A 518 33.22 2.88 25.85
N GLN A 519 32.89 4.17 25.98
CA GLN A 519 33.01 4.92 27.25
C GLN A 519 31.69 5.67 27.49
N ASP A 520 30.95 5.28 28.53
CA ASP A 520 29.71 5.91 28.98
C ASP A 520 29.94 6.58 30.34
N THR A 521 29.88 7.91 30.35
CA THR A 521 29.96 8.75 31.55
C THR A 521 28.66 9.54 31.79
N VAL A 522 27.52 9.07 31.27
CA VAL A 522 26.21 9.70 31.52
C VAL A 522 25.80 9.46 32.98
N VAL A 523 25.59 10.53 33.70
CA VAL A 523 25.08 10.51 35.08
C VAL A 523 23.54 10.54 35.05
N VAL A 524 22.94 9.47 35.55
CA VAL A 524 21.48 9.37 35.77
C VAL A 524 21.21 9.60 37.24
N LYS A 525 20.49 10.67 37.59
CA LYS A 525 20.17 11.02 39.01
C LYS A 525 18.97 10.25 39.54
N GLY A 526 18.05 9.84 38.65
CA GLY A 526 16.94 8.98 38.96
C GLY A 526 17.25 7.49 38.79
N VAL A 527 16.24 6.71 38.51
CA VAL A 527 16.36 5.27 38.28
C VAL A 527 16.82 5.00 36.84
N LYS A 528 17.83 4.14 36.68
CA LYS A 528 18.22 3.61 35.37
C LYS A 528 17.65 2.22 35.21
N SER A 529 16.73 2.04 34.27
CA SER A 529 16.08 0.78 33.98
C SER A 529 16.24 0.39 32.52
N ARG A 530 16.31 -0.91 32.27
CA ARG A 530 16.34 -1.48 30.93
C ARG A 530 15.40 -2.66 30.85
N THR A 531 14.54 -2.67 29.83
CA THR A 531 13.69 -3.80 29.49
C THR A 531 14.27 -4.47 28.25
N GLU A 532 14.66 -5.72 28.38
CA GLU A 532 15.10 -6.54 27.25
C GLU A 532 13.97 -7.47 26.84
N MET A 533 13.83 -7.64 25.53
CA MET A 533 12.90 -8.63 24.99
C MET A 533 13.38 -10.03 25.38
N LYS A 534 12.51 -10.81 26.05
CA LYS A 534 12.75 -12.24 26.23
C LYS A 534 12.41 -12.93 24.91
N ASN A 535 13.38 -13.68 24.38
CA ASN A 535 13.20 -14.56 23.21
C ASN A 535 12.16 -15.65 23.50
#